data_380a7b96115b7c0c182c01cf54d9072f
#
_entry.id   380a7b96115b7c0c182c01cf54d9072f
#
_cell.length_a   1.000
_cell.length_b   1.000
_cell.length_c   1.000
_cell.angle_alpha   90.00
_cell.angle_beta   90.00
_cell.angle_gamma   90.00
#
_symmetry.space_group_name_H-M   'P 1'
#
loop_
_entity.id
_entity.type
_entity.pdbx_description
1 polymer ?
#
loop_
_entity_poly.entity_id
_entity_poly.type
_entity_poly.pdbx_seq_one_letter_code
_entity_poly.pdbx_strand_id
1 'polypeptide(L)'
;MCILLKNGKIYDGTGADAFIGDILVDGERILDVGTGLATEADEVIDLDGLSISSGFFDAHSHNDWFAVKKEPLKYLEPFIRQGITSFITGNCGLSAVGFEPDSPYAEKAGAGLFGYHGDTTGVYPTVKEFFEAVDRNNPCNMAILVGHCTARTSVAGWENRPLTEEERKRMLAILEQGLQEGACGLSLGMMYLPGRFADVAETRDVALLAEKYDRPLTVHPRAESAVSLDYPIFGRAHILRALDELVEMSRGTHMKLQYSHAIFVGRSTFKCKEELHRILDEMKANGIDAQFDIYNELLGVSVITVFIPNWFQELSPKDKRKPWNQWRFTILGELSMKMLGFGWKDIQIAYLGPGLEQYEGKTVHQIAKEWGKSCMSAYLDLCEMSGFKGRVNMGPYSTPEIIAWQSKRDDVLYMTDAWVEEHGIQNPAIYDCFPKFIRCSLRGEGDTMPHTIRKMTGGVADRFSIPDRGYIRPGCFADLTVFDEAEMASAVPDQEKPFGIRRVFINGKEVLKDGVLDKEALKTSGHALRSR
;
A
#
# COMPACT_ATOMS: atom_id res chain seq x y z
N MET A 1 -15.19 10.06 28.36
CA MET A 1 -14.82 11.49 28.32
C MET A 1 -15.53 12.09 27.14
N CYS A 2 -16.30 13.13 27.42
CA CYS A 2 -17.09 13.84 26.43
C CYS A 2 -16.30 15.04 25.90
N ILE A 3 -16.06 15.13 24.60
CA ILE A 3 -15.30 16.21 23.96
C ILE A 3 -16.21 16.92 22.98
N LEU A 4 -16.26 18.24 23.04
CA LEU A 4 -16.95 19.06 22.05
C LEU A 4 -15.94 19.82 21.19
N LEU A 5 -15.86 19.43 19.91
CA LEU A 5 -15.07 20.14 18.89
C LEU A 5 -15.98 21.18 18.23
N LYS A 6 -15.64 22.48 18.34
CA LYS A 6 -16.48 23.59 17.88
C LYS A 6 -15.89 24.30 16.67
N ASN A 7 -16.78 24.89 15.88
CA ASN A 7 -16.41 25.80 14.80
C ASN A 7 -15.47 25.18 13.74
N GLY A 8 -15.55 23.87 13.49
CA GLY A 8 -14.74 23.19 12.50
C GLY A 8 -15.34 23.29 11.09
N LYS A 9 -14.51 23.38 10.06
CA LYS A 9 -14.90 23.15 8.67
C LYS A 9 -14.94 21.65 8.40
N ILE A 10 -16.12 21.06 8.45
CA ILE A 10 -16.33 19.61 8.45
C ILE A 10 -16.42 19.06 7.03
N TYR A 11 -15.53 18.15 6.69
CA TYR A 11 -15.61 17.23 5.55
C TYR A 11 -16.12 15.88 6.08
N ASP A 12 -17.37 15.55 5.84
CA ASP A 12 -18.05 14.42 6.48
C ASP A 12 -17.69 13.03 5.93
N GLY A 13 -16.85 12.97 4.89
CA GLY A 13 -16.43 11.73 4.22
C GLY A 13 -17.36 11.25 3.09
N THR A 14 -18.49 11.93 2.85
CA THR A 14 -19.46 11.54 1.79
C THR A 14 -19.06 12.04 0.40
N GLY A 15 -18.18 13.05 0.32
CA GLY A 15 -17.85 13.77 -0.90
C GLY A 15 -18.75 15.01 -1.13
N ALA A 16 -19.66 15.30 -0.20
CA ALA A 16 -20.44 16.54 -0.20
C ALA A 16 -19.57 17.74 0.23
N ASP A 17 -20.03 18.95 -0.11
CA ASP A 17 -19.36 20.18 0.28
C ASP A 17 -19.22 20.30 1.81
N ALA A 18 -18.08 20.84 2.25
CA ALA A 18 -17.83 21.07 3.66
C ALA A 18 -18.76 22.13 4.25
N PHE A 19 -19.09 22.00 5.52
CA PHE A 19 -19.88 22.95 6.27
C PHE A 19 -19.22 23.31 7.61
N ILE A 20 -19.54 24.48 8.16
CA ILE A 20 -19.08 24.87 9.50
C ILE A 20 -20.01 24.25 10.53
N GLY A 21 -19.43 23.56 11.52
CA GLY A 21 -20.21 22.88 12.54
C GLY A 21 -19.39 22.43 13.74
N ASP A 22 -20.09 21.77 14.64
CA ASP A 22 -19.57 21.21 15.88
C ASP A 22 -19.71 19.69 15.85
N ILE A 23 -18.81 18.99 16.54
CA ILE A 23 -18.83 17.53 16.68
C ILE A 23 -18.76 17.20 18.17
N LEU A 24 -19.73 16.46 18.66
CA LEU A 24 -19.74 15.94 20.03
C LEU A 24 -19.27 14.49 20.02
N VAL A 25 -18.19 14.22 20.74
CA VAL A 25 -17.62 12.88 20.92
C VAL A 25 -17.85 12.42 22.35
N ASP A 26 -18.37 11.22 22.52
CA ASP A 26 -18.44 10.57 23.85
C ASP A 26 -17.75 9.20 23.80
N GLY A 27 -16.71 9.08 24.61
CA GLY A 27 -15.83 7.91 24.59
C GLY A 27 -15.22 7.70 23.21
N GLU A 28 -15.56 6.59 22.55
CA GLU A 28 -14.98 6.22 21.24
C GLU A 28 -15.84 6.67 20.06
N ARG A 29 -17.04 7.26 20.30
CA ARG A 29 -18.01 7.50 19.22
C ARG A 29 -18.42 8.96 19.10
N ILE A 30 -18.75 9.33 17.88
CA ILE A 30 -19.43 10.58 17.57
C ILE A 30 -20.86 10.46 18.05
N LEU A 31 -21.27 11.31 18.97
CA LEU A 31 -22.61 11.34 19.53
C LEU A 31 -23.54 12.23 18.71
N ASP A 32 -23.05 13.41 18.31
CA ASP A 32 -23.84 14.38 17.55
C ASP A 32 -22.95 15.23 16.63
N VAL A 33 -23.54 15.74 15.55
CA VAL A 33 -22.90 16.65 14.58
C VAL A 33 -23.90 17.72 14.19
N GLY A 34 -23.56 18.99 14.36
CA GLY A 34 -24.49 20.07 14.05
C GLY A 34 -23.85 21.44 14.22
N THR A 35 -24.66 22.49 14.29
CA THR A 35 -24.22 23.85 14.52
C THR A 35 -24.70 24.34 15.88
N GLY A 36 -23.81 24.96 16.67
CA GLY A 36 -24.17 25.54 17.96
C GLY A 36 -24.60 24.50 18.98
N LEU A 37 -23.95 23.32 19.02
CA LEU A 37 -24.25 22.30 20.02
C LEU A 37 -24.02 22.85 21.43
N ALA A 38 -25.11 22.92 22.21
CA ALA A 38 -25.11 23.42 23.59
C ALA A 38 -25.16 22.21 24.56
N THR A 39 -24.01 21.56 24.76
CA THR A 39 -23.91 20.37 25.61
C THR A 39 -22.79 20.58 26.65
N GLU A 40 -23.01 20.15 27.89
CA GLU A 40 -21.93 20.04 28.86
C GLU A 40 -20.96 18.94 28.41
N ALA A 41 -19.72 19.32 28.15
CA ALA A 41 -18.64 18.41 27.78
C ALA A 41 -17.51 18.54 28.81
N ASP A 42 -16.76 17.43 29.00
CA ASP A 42 -15.59 17.44 29.88
C ASP A 42 -14.47 18.33 29.32
N GLU A 43 -14.40 18.43 27.99
CA GLU A 43 -13.44 19.25 27.25
C GLU A 43 -14.13 19.96 26.08
N VAL A 44 -13.84 21.23 25.86
CA VAL A 44 -14.28 22.01 24.72
C VAL A 44 -13.06 22.49 23.95
N ILE A 45 -12.98 22.13 22.68
CA ILE A 45 -11.88 22.48 21.76
C ILE A 45 -12.46 23.35 20.64
N ASP A 46 -12.10 24.61 20.59
CA ASP A 46 -12.45 25.48 19.47
C ASP A 46 -11.44 25.26 18.33
N LEU A 47 -11.94 24.85 17.17
CA LEU A 47 -11.13 24.60 15.98
C LEU A 47 -10.85 25.88 15.17
N ASP A 48 -11.51 26.99 15.53
CA ASP A 48 -11.31 28.31 14.88
C ASP A 48 -11.32 28.26 13.35
N GLY A 49 -12.21 27.47 12.76
CA GLY A 49 -12.34 27.30 11.32
C GLY A 49 -11.33 26.32 10.68
N LEU A 50 -10.46 25.66 11.44
CA LEU A 50 -9.64 24.57 10.92
C LEU A 50 -10.52 23.48 10.30
N SER A 51 -9.98 22.83 9.27
CA SER A 51 -10.65 21.72 8.63
C SER A 51 -10.57 20.46 9.47
N ILE A 52 -11.66 19.71 9.49
CA ILE A 52 -11.75 18.41 10.15
C ILE A 52 -12.43 17.39 9.24
N SER A 53 -11.86 16.20 9.18
CA SER A 53 -12.44 15.05 8.49
C SER A 53 -12.45 13.83 9.40
N SER A 54 -13.12 12.76 8.96
CA SER A 54 -12.79 11.43 9.51
C SER A 54 -11.30 11.17 9.37
N GLY A 55 -10.72 10.42 10.29
CA GLY A 55 -9.33 9.99 10.21
C GLY A 55 -9.04 9.28 8.90
N PHE A 56 -7.88 9.55 8.33
CA PHE A 56 -7.55 9.00 7.01
C PHE A 56 -7.37 7.49 7.09
N PHE A 57 -7.83 6.84 6.03
CA PHE A 57 -7.82 5.40 5.87
C PHE A 57 -6.93 5.03 4.68
N ASP A 58 -5.80 4.39 4.94
CA ASP A 58 -4.88 3.92 3.90
C ASP A 58 -5.46 2.66 3.23
N ALA A 59 -5.81 2.77 1.94
CA ALA A 59 -6.48 1.71 1.20
C ALA A 59 -5.57 0.53 0.83
N HIS A 60 -4.24 0.70 0.93
CA HIS A 60 -3.27 -0.32 0.55
C HIS A 60 -1.97 -0.16 1.33
N SER A 61 -1.72 -1.06 2.25
CA SER A 61 -0.49 -1.06 3.04
C SER A 61 0.01 -2.48 3.34
N HIS A 62 1.23 -2.56 3.88
CA HIS A 62 1.89 -3.78 4.35
C HIS A 62 2.19 -3.71 5.85
N ASN A 63 1.44 -2.86 6.57
CA ASN A 63 1.68 -2.58 7.98
C ASN A 63 1.19 -3.70 8.92
N ASP A 64 0.51 -4.74 8.43
CA ASP A 64 0.22 -5.97 9.19
C ASP A 64 1.49 -6.62 9.77
N TRP A 65 2.59 -6.63 9.03
CA TRP A 65 3.89 -7.16 9.47
C TRP A 65 4.54 -6.33 10.59
N PHE A 66 4.19 -5.05 10.68
CA PHE A 66 4.75 -4.10 11.65
C PHE A 66 3.83 -3.88 12.85
N ALA A 67 2.53 -4.00 12.67
CA ALA A 67 1.53 -3.89 13.73
C ALA A 67 1.71 -4.93 14.84
N VAL A 68 2.29 -6.09 14.52
CA VAL A 68 2.52 -7.21 15.43
C VAL A 68 3.93 -7.24 16.04
N LYS A 69 4.77 -6.25 15.72
CA LYS A 69 6.10 -6.13 16.33
C LYS A 69 6.01 -5.64 17.78
N LYS A 70 7.06 -5.87 18.56
CA LYS A 70 7.13 -5.49 19.98
C LYS A 70 6.92 -3.99 20.23
N GLU A 71 7.35 -3.15 19.30
CA GLU A 71 7.23 -1.69 19.37
C GLU A 71 6.57 -1.15 18.09
N PRO A 72 5.26 -1.40 17.87
CA PRO A 72 4.61 -1.04 16.61
C PRO A 72 4.60 0.47 16.35
N LEU A 73 4.60 1.30 17.39
CA LEU A 73 4.63 2.75 17.25
C LEU A 73 5.85 3.23 16.46
N LYS A 74 7.01 2.59 16.60
CA LYS A 74 8.21 2.92 15.82
C LYS A 74 7.96 2.93 14.31
N TYR A 75 7.10 2.02 13.84
CA TYR A 75 6.79 1.85 12.42
C TYR A 75 5.55 2.62 11.97
N LEU A 76 4.63 2.94 12.89
CA LEU A 76 3.35 3.56 12.55
C LEU A 76 3.32 5.07 12.80
N GLU A 77 4.26 5.60 13.59
CA GLU A 77 4.33 7.03 13.92
C GLU A 77 4.30 7.96 12.70
N PRO A 78 5.09 7.73 11.60
CA PRO A 78 5.08 8.64 10.46
C PRO A 78 3.71 8.73 9.77
N PHE A 79 2.96 7.64 9.75
CA PHE A 79 1.62 7.60 9.16
C PHE A 79 0.59 8.36 10.01
N ILE A 80 0.65 8.23 11.34
CA ILE A 80 -0.20 8.99 12.27
C ILE A 80 0.03 10.48 12.09
N ARG A 81 1.27 10.90 11.88
CA ARG A 81 1.63 12.29 11.60
C ARG A 81 1.07 12.82 10.29
N GLN A 82 0.71 11.96 9.33
CA GLN A 82 -0.01 12.30 8.12
C GLN A 82 -1.54 12.37 8.31
N GLY A 83 -2.05 12.06 9.51
CA GLY A 83 -3.48 11.97 9.80
C GLY A 83 -4.10 10.58 9.51
N ILE A 84 -3.28 9.57 9.20
CA ILE A 84 -3.75 8.19 8.96
C ILE A 84 -4.05 7.54 10.31
N THR A 85 -5.27 7.06 10.46
CA THR A 85 -5.77 6.38 11.67
C THR A 85 -6.02 4.90 11.45
N SER A 86 -6.18 4.50 10.18
CA SER A 86 -6.66 3.16 9.83
C SER A 86 -5.98 2.65 8.56
N PHE A 87 -5.78 1.32 8.47
CA PHE A 87 -5.12 0.66 7.36
C PHE A 87 -5.91 -0.53 6.84
N ILE A 88 -5.91 -0.70 5.52
CA ILE A 88 -6.17 -1.97 4.84
C ILE A 88 -4.82 -2.62 4.57
N THR A 89 -4.55 -3.76 5.21
CA THR A 89 -3.26 -4.45 5.15
C THR A 89 -3.38 -5.84 4.53
N GLY A 90 -2.25 -6.54 4.34
CA GLY A 90 -2.23 -7.87 3.72
C GLY A 90 -2.37 -7.82 2.20
N ASN A 91 -1.93 -6.73 1.58
CA ASN A 91 -1.99 -6.52 0.14
C ASN A 91 -0.98 -7.36 -0.66
N CYS A 92 -1.03 -7.28 -1.97
CA CYS A 92 -0.11 -7.92 -2.92
C CYS A 92 0.03 -9.44 -2.75
N GLY A 93 -1.02 -10.10 -2.23
CA GLY A 93 -1.03 -11.55 -1.99
C GLY A 93 -0.21 -12.01 -0.79
N LEU A 94 0.42 -11.10 -0.05
CA LEU A 94 1.30 -11.41 1.08
C LEU A 94 0.73 -10.78 2.37
N SER A 95 0.34 -11.62 3.32
CA SER A 95 -0.24 -11.20 4.59
C SER A 95 0.42 -11.89 5.77
N ALA A 96 0.42 -11.25 6.93
CA ALA A 96 0.87 -11.82 8.20
C ALA A 96 -0.05 -12.93 8.74
N VAL A 97 -1.08 -13.29 7.98
CA VAL A 97 -2.11 -14.29 8.32
C VAL A 97 -2.38 -15.23 7.14
N GLY A 98 -3.10 -16.31 7.37
CA GLY A 98 -3.60 -17.19 6.33
C GLY A 98 -2.65 -18.30 5.93
N PHE A 99 -2.16 -19.08 6.91
CA PHE A 99 -1.32 -20.25 6.67
C PHE A 99 -1.55 -21.34 7.72
N GLU A 100 -1.19 -22.57 7.37
CA GLU A 100 -1.26 -23.71 8.27
C GLU A 100 -0.03 -23.74 9.19
N PRO A 101 -0.19 -23.74 10.53
CA PRO A 101 0.95 -23.76 11.47
C PRO A 101 1.86 -24.98 11.32
N ASP A 102 1.28 -26.12 10.98
CA ASP A 102 1.98 -27.41 10.84
C ASP A 102 2.54 -27.63 9.43
N SER A 103 2.42 -26.63 8.55
CA SER A 103 2.98 -26.69 7.21
C SER A 103 4.51 -26.75 7.26
N PRO A 104 5.17 -27.61 6.45
CA PRO A 104 6.63 -27.58 6.30
C PRO A 104 7.15 -26.26 5.73
N TYR A 105 6.25 -25.40 5.26
CA TYR A 105 6.55 -24.10 4.67
C TYR A 105 6.09 -22.92 5.54
N ALA A 106 5.65 -23.15 6.77
CA ALA A 106 5.11 -22.12 7.67
C ALA A 106 6.09 -20.93 7.84
N GLU A 107 7.38 -21.21 8.01
CA GLU A 107 8.41 -20.16 8.09
C GLU A 107 8.46 -19.29 6.82
N LYS A 108 8.34 -19.90 5.63
CA LYS A 108 8.31 -19.15 4.37
C LYS A 108 7.02 -18.37 4.20
N ALA A 109 5.89 -18.93 4.61
CA ALA A 109 4.60 -18.23 4.56
C ALA A 109 4.61 -16.99 5.47
N GLY A 110 5.28 -17.09 6.62
CA GLY A 110 5.43 -15.99 7.57
C GLY A 110 6.58 -15.02 7.28
N ALA A 111 7.34 -15.18 6.19
CA ALA A 111 8.52 -14.36 5.92
C ALA A 111 8.24 -12.93 5.41
N GLY A 112 6.99 -12.61 5.09
CA GLY A 112 6.58 -11.29 4.62
C GLY A 112 7.03 -10.91 3.23
N LEU A 113 6.68 -9.69 2.84
CA LEU A 113 7.10 -9.11 1.58
C LEU A 113 8.64 -8.94 1.60
N PHE A 114 9.31 -9.44 0.56
CA PHE A 114 10.77 -9.41 0.39
C PHE A 114 11.59 -10.22 1.41
N GLY A 115 10.99 -10.95 2.35
CA GLY A 115 11.71 -11.78 3.32
C GLY A 115 12.58 -11.01 4.33
N TYR A 116 12.26 -9.75 4.60
CA TYR A 116 13.17 -8.82 5.29
C TYR A 116 12.69 -8.35 6.66
N HIS A 117 11.65 -8.91 7.22
CA HIS A 117 11.08 -8.33 8.42
C HIS A 117 11.74 -8.79 9.74
N GLY A 118 12.98 -9.26 9.65
CA GLY A 118 13.97 -9.46 10.73
C GLY A 118 13.49 -10.25 11.93
N ASP A 119 12.51 -9.76 12.64
CA ASP A 119 11.90 -10.41 13.79
C ASP A 119 10.48 -10.88 13.41
N THR A 120 10.35 -12.17 13.09
CA THR A 120 9.07 -12.83 12.76
C THR A 120 8.26 -13.21 13.99
N THR A 121 8.56 -12.67 15.16
CA THR A 121 7.88 -12.99 16.43
C THR A 121 6.42 -12.52 16.50
N GLY A 122 5.80 -12.16 15.40
CA GLY A 122 4.44 -11.67 15.35
C GLY A 122 3.69 -12.16 14.11
N VAL A 123 3.83 -13.44 13.75
CA VAL A 123 3.06 -14.02 12.65
C VAL A 123 1.93 -14.86 13.23
N TYR A 124 0.73 -14.61 12.78
CA TYR A 124 -0.48 -15.27 13.28
C TYR A 124 -1.13 -16.08 12.16
N PRO A 125 -1.26 -17.41 12.31
CA PRO A 125 -1.82 -18.26 11.28
C PRO A 125 -3.21 -17.84 10.83
N THR A 126 -4.05 -17.39 11.77
CA THR A 126 -5.45 -17.05 11.51
C THR A 126 -5.72 -15.54 11.65
N VAL A 127 -6.73 -15.07 10.97
CA VAL A 127 -7.22 -13.68 11.10
C VAL A 127 -7.71 -13.41 12.52
N LYS A 128 -8.33 -14.40 13.16
CA LYS A 128 -8.81 -14.29 14.54
C LYS A 128 -7.65 -14.01 15.51
N GLU A 129 -6.56 -14.79 15.43
CA GLU A 129 -5.38 -14.59 16.28
C GLU A 129 -4.71 -13.24 16.04
N PHE A 130 -4.61 -12.81 14.78
CA PHE A 130 -4.09 -11.48 14.45
C PHE A 130 -4.96 -10.37 15.07
N PHE A 131 -6.28 -10.47 14.93
CA PHE A 131 -7.19 -9.49 15.52
C PHE A 131 -7.11 -9.45 17.05
N GLU A 132 -6.97 -10.61 17.70
CA GLU A 132 -6.75 -10.68 19.16
C GLU A 132 -5.43 -10.02 19.58
N ALA A 133 -4.39 -10.11 18.74
CA ALA A 133 -3.09 -9.51 19.03
C ALA A 133 -3.08 -7.99 18.85
N VAL A 134 -3.79 -7.44 17.84
CA VAL A 134 -3.74 -6.01 17.52
C VAL A 134 -4.85 -5.19 18.18
N ASP A 135 -5.98 -5.79 18.56
CA ASP A 135 -7.11 -5.06 19.14
C ASP A 135 -6.74 -4.42 20.47
N ARG A 136 -6.86 -3.09 20.55
CA ARG A 136 -6.49 -2.29 21.72
C ARG A 136 -5.04 -2.51 22.20
N ASN A 137 -4.17 -2.96 21.32
CA ASN A 137 -2.76 -3.22 21.56
C ASN A 137 -1.89 -2.70 20.40
N ASN A 138 -2.42 -1.78 19.64
CA ASN A 138 -1.79 -1.19 18.46
C ASN A 138 -2.13 0.30 18.38
N PRO A 139 -1.22 1.16 17.85
CA PRO A 139 -1.49 2.58 17.69
C PRO A 139 -2.64 2.92 16.74
N CYS A 140 -2.84 2.13 15.68
CA CYS A 140 -3.78 2.40 14.59
C CYS A 140 -4.80 1.28 14.43
N ASN A 141 -5.91 1.58 13.78
CA ASN A 141 -6.90 0.58 13.42
C ASN A 141 -6.40 -0.27 12.25
N MET A 142 -6.59 -1.61 12.32
CA MET A 142 -6.11 -2.56 11.34
C MET A 142 -7.23 -3.43 10.78
N ALA A 143 -7.52 -3.31 9.48
CA ALA A 143 -8.25 -4.30 8.70
C ALA A 143 -7.25 -5.17 7.94
N ILE A 144 -7.56 -6.43 7.68
CA ILE A 144 -6.66 -7.38 7.03
C ILE A 144 -7.31 -8.05 5.82
N LEU A 145 -6.53 -8.18 4.75
CA LEU A 145 -6.79 -9.05 3.61
C LEU A 145 -6.05 -10.37 3.82
N VAL A 146 -6.63 -11.48 3.37
CA VAL A 146 -5.89 -12.75 3.36
C VAL A 146 -5.15 -12.91 2.06
N GLY A 147 -3.84 -13.06 2.12
CA GLY A 147 -2.95 -13.12 0.98
C GLY A 147 -2.93 -14.51 0.32
N HIS A 148 -3.26 -14.58 -0.97
CA HIS A 148 -3.15 -15.78 -1.77
C HIS A 148 -1.72 -16.36 -1.80
N CYS A 149 -0.69 -15.53 -1.95
CA CYS A 149 0.71 -15.99 -1.96
C CYS A 149 1.08 -16.64 -0.63
N THR A 150 0.62 -16.08 0.51
CA THR A 150 0.84 -16.66 1.84
C THR A 150 0.17 -18.03 1.95
N ALA A 151 -1.12 -18.13 1.59
CA ALA A 151 -1.86 -19.38 1.62
C ALA A 151 -1.28 -20.43 0.66
N ARG A 152 -0.91 -20.01 -0.55
CA ARG A 152 -0.27 -20.88 -1.55
C ARG A 152 1.08 -21.38 -1.07
N THR A 153 1.90 -20.51 -0.47
CA THR A 153 3.18 -20.92 0.13
C THR A 153 2.97 -21.97 1.19
N SER A 154 1.94 -21.82 2.02
CA SER A 154 1.63 -22.76 3.10
C SER A 154 1.35 -24.18 2.59
N VAL A 155 0.72 -24.34 1.43
CA VAL A 155 0.32 -25.67 0.92
C VAL A 155 1.34 -26.30 -0.03
N ALA A 156 2.13 -25.49 -0.78
CA ALA A 156 3.01 -25.98 -1.84
C ALA A 156 4.43 -25.36 -1.84
N GLY A 157 4.75 -24.48 -0.90
CA GLY A 157 6.02 -23.74 -0.92
C GLY A 157 6.15 -22.85 -2.15
N TRP A 158 7.36 -22.76 -2.70
CA TRP A 158 7.68 -21.93 -3.88
C TRP A 158 7.97 -22.78 -5.12
N GLU A 159 7.26 -23.89 -5.30
CA GLU A 159 7.43 -24.73 -6.47
C GLU A 159 6.80 -24.10 -7.70
N ASN A 160 7.58 -24.08 -8.80
CA ASN A 160 7.14 -23.56 -10.11
C ASN A 160 6.29 -24.59 -10.84
N ARG A 161 5.07 -24.80 -10.37
CA ARG A 161 4.06 -25.66 -10.98
C ARG A 161 2.65 -25.22 -10.59
N PRO A 162 1.61 -25.62 -11.31
CA PRO A 162 0.24 -25.54 -10.84
C PRO A 162 0.05 -26.31 -9.52
N LEU A 163 -0.89 -25.88 -8.70
CA LEU A 163 -1.32 -26.62 -7.51
C LEU A 163 -2.03 -27.91 -7.92
N THR A 164 -1.84 -28.96 -7.15
CA THR A 164 -2.72 -30.14 -7.21
C THR A 164 -4.12 -29.78 -6.75
N GLU A 165 -5.11 -30.60 -7.07
CA GLU A 165 -6.50 -30.37 -6.65
C GLU A 165 -6.64 -30.30 -5.11
N GLU A 166 -5.88 -31.14 -4.39
CA GLU A 166 -5.88 -31.14 -2.92
C GLU A 166 -5.22 -29.89 -2.33
N GLU A 167 -4.06 -29.47 -2.86
CA GLU A 167 -3.40 -28.25 -2.46
C GLU A 167 -4.30 -27.03 -2.72
N ARG A 168 -4.97 -27.00 -3.87
CA ARG A 168 -5.89 -25.92 -4.23
C ARG A 168 -7.09 -25.85 -3.29
N LYS A 169 -7.67 -26.99 -2.91
CA LYS A 169 -8.76 -27.05 -1.91
C LYS A 169 -8.28 -26.54 -0.55
N ARG A 170 -7.09 -26.95 -0.11
CA ARG A 170 -6.52 -26.49 1.17
C ARG A 170 -6.26 -24.98 1.14
N MET A 171 -5.66 -24.46 0.08
CA MET A 171 -5.43 -23.02 -0.10
C MET A 171 -6.75 -22.24 -0.03
N LEU A 172 -7.78 -22.66 -0.76
CA LEU A 172 -9.09 -22.01 -0.75
C LEU A 172 -9.75 -22.09 0.63
N ALA A 173 -9.58 -23.19 1.37
CA ALA A 173 -10.10 -23.33 2.73
C ALA A 173 -9.45 -22.34 3.70
N ILE A 174 -8.13 -22.11 3.59
CA ILE A 174 -7.40 -21.09 4.37
C ILE A 174 -7.97 -19.69 4.08
N LEU A 175 -8.13 -19.34 2.80
CA LEU A 175 -8.67 -18.04 2.38
C LEU A 175 -10.11 -17.85 2.87
N GLU A 176 -10.94 -18.88 2.75
CA GLU A 176 -12.34 -18.87 3.20
C GLU A 176 -12.46 -18.72 4.71
N GLN A 177 -11.64 -19.43 5.48
CA GLN A 177 -11.56 -19.28 6.92
C GLN A 177 -11.29 -17.83 7.32
N GLY A 178 -10.32 -17.18 6.69
CA GLY A 178 -10.00 -15.79 7.00
C GLY A 178 -11.17 -14.83 6.72
N LEU A 179 -11.92 -15.04 5.64
CA LEU A 179 -13.13 -14.26 5.35
C LEU A 179 -14.20 -14.49 6.42
N GLN A 180 -14.40 -15.73 6.88
CA GLN A 180 -15.34 -16.08 7.94
C GLN A 180 -14.96 -15.48 9.29
N GLU A 181 -13.66 -15.28 9.54
CA GLU A 181 -13.12 -14.66 10.76
C GLU A 181 -13.19 -13.12 10.73
N GLY A 182 -13.58 -12.53 9.60
CA GLY A 182 -13.83 -11.08 9.45
C GLY A 182 -12.76 -10.32 8.68
N ALA A 183 -11.94 -11.00 7.88
CA ALA A 183 -11.08 -10.32 6.91
C ALA A 183 -11.90 -9.45 5.96
N CYS A 184 -11.35 -8.29 5.58
CA CYS A 184 -12.05 -7.34 4.72
C CYS A 184 -11.98 -7.68 3.23
N GLY A 185 -11.28 -8.75 2.85
CA GLY A 185 -11.16 -9.25 1.49
C GLY A 185 -10.00 -10.22 1.31
N LEU A 186 -9.69 -10.48 0.06
CA LEU A 186 -8.54 -11.30 -0.36
C LEU A 186 -7.56 -10.46 -1.17
N SER A 187 -6.30 -10.89 -1.25
CA SER A 187 -5.31 -10.25 -2.11
C SER A 187 -4.56 -11.24 -3.00
N LEU A 188 -4.31 -10.85 -4.24
CA LEU A 188 -3.44 -11.53 -5.21
C LEU A 188 -2.17 -10.73 -5.44
N GLY A 189 -1.03 -11.42 -5.54
CA GLY A 189 0.25 -10.87 -5.95
C GLY A 189 0.84 -11.67 -7.10
N MET A 190 0.37 -11.42 -8.32
CA MET A 190 0.72 -12.23 -9.49
C MET A 190 2.15 -12.00 -9.99
N MET A 191 2.83 -10.96 -9.52
CA MET A 191 4.24 -10.70 -9.81
C MET A 191 5.18 -11.42 -8.82
N TYR A 192 4.71 -11.67 -7.60
CA TYR A 192 5.52 -12.22 -6.51
C TYR A 192 5.47 -13.74 -6.45
N LEU A 193 6.53 -14.35 -5.87
CA LEU A 193 6.53 -15.78 -5.58
C LEU A 193 5.67 -16.07 -4.34
N PRO A 194 4.87 -17.14 -4.35
CA PRO A 194 4.65 -18.09 -5.46
C PRO A 194 3.44 -17.73 -6.34
N GLY A 195 2.77 -16.60 -6.14
CA GLY A 195 1.59 -16.16 -6.93
C GLY A 195 1.87 -16.06 -8.42
N ARG A 196 3.12 -15.79 -8.79
CA ARG A 196 3.58 -15.78 -10.17
C ARG A 196 3.36 -17.13 -10.91
N PHE A 197 3.27 -18.23 -10.19
CA PHE A 197 3.06 -19.57 -10.75
C PHE A 197 1.58 -19.95 -10.85
N ALA A 198 0.68 -19.11 -10.33
CA ALA A 198 -0.76 -19.31 -10.42
C ALA A 198 -1.23 -19.16 -11.88
N ASP A 199 -2.03 -20.09 -12.34
CA ASP A 199 -2.74 -19.98 -13.61
C ASP A 199 -4.08 -19.24 -13.45
N VAL A 200 -4.73 -18.94 -14.58
CA VAL A 200 -6.02 -18.24 -14.59
C VAL A 200 -7.11 -19.03 -13.86
N ALA A 201 -7.06 -20.36 -13.87
CA ALA A 201 -8.05 -21.19 -13.20
C ALA A 201 -7.91 -21.07 -11.66
N GLU A 202 -6.67 -21.06 -11.15
CA GLU A 202 -6.39 -20.86 -9.72
C GLU A 202 -6.84 -19.45 -9.27
N THR A 203 -6.47 -18.41 -10.00
CA THR A 203 -6.85 -17.03 -9.65
C THR A 203 -8.35 -16.78 -9.78
N ARG A 204 -9.03 -17.45 -10.72
CA ARG A 204 -10.48 -17.40 -10.87
C ARG A 204 -11.21 -18.01 -9.67
N ASP A 205 -10.72 -19.12 -9.10
CA ASP A 205 -11.34 -19.67 -7.90
C ASP A 205 -11.25 -18.72 -6.71
N VAL A 206 -10.12 -18.00 -6.57
CA VAL A 206 -9.97 -16.95 -5.56
C VAL A 206 -10.96 -15.79 -5.81
N ALA A 207 -11.16 -15.41 -7.08
CA ALA A 207 -12.14 -14.39 -7.46
C ALA A 207 -13.58 -14.81 -7.12
N LEU A 208 -13.95 -16.04 -7.44
CA LEU A 208 -15.28 -16.59 -7.10
C LEU A 208 -15.49 -16.71 -5.58
N LEU A 209 -14.44 -17.00 -4.84
CA LEU A 209 -14.50 -17.03 -3.38
C LEU A 209 -14.73 -15.62 -2.81
N ALA A 210 -14.04 -14.62 -3.30
CA ALA A 210 -14.24 -13.23 -2.89
C ALA A 210 -15.67 -12.75 -3.22
N GLU A 211 -16.16 -13.06 -4.42
CA GLU A 211 -17.54 -12.76 -4.84
C GLU A 211 -18.58 -13.44 -3.92
N LYS A 212 -18.40 -14.73 -3.59
CA LYS A 212 -19.28 -15.50 -2.68
C LYS A 212 -19.50 -14.79 -1.35
N TYR A 213 -18.49 -14.10 -0.84
CA TYR A 213 -18.55 -13.39 0.44
C TYR A 213 -18.83 -11.88 0.26
N ASP A 214 -19.07 -11.41 -0.96
CA ASP A 214 -19.23 -9.98 -1.30
C ASP A 214 -18.06 -9.13 -0.78
N ARG A 215 -16.83 -9.63 -0.93
CA ARG A 215 -15.60 -8.96 -0.50
C ARG A 215 -14.72 -8.59 -1.68
N PRO A 216 -13.97 -7.48 -1.59
CA PRO A 216 -13.03 -7.12 -2.63
C PRO A 216 -11.88 -8.12 -2.74
N LEU A 217 -11.45 -8.35 -3.97
CA LEU A 217 -10.18 -8.97 -4.31
C LEU A 217 -9.23 -7.87 -4.78
N THR A 218 -8.19 -7.56 -3.98
CA THR A 218 -7.13 -6.65 -4.39
C THR A 218 -6.10 -7.40 -5.22
N VAL A 219 -5.61 -6.80 -6.30
CA VAL A 219 -4.74 -7.50 -7.24
C VAL A 219 -3.54 -6.67 -7.63
N HIS A 220 -2.35 -7.09 -7.21
CA HIS A 220 -1.09 -6.71 -7.84
C HIS A 220 -0.94 -7.53 -9.12
N PRO A 221 -0.99 -6.90 -10.30
CA PRO A 221 -1.00 -7.64 -11.57
C PRO A 221 0.35 -8.31 -11.84
N ARG A 222 0.40 -9.22 -12.81
CA ARG A 222 1.62 -9.94 -13.19
C ARG A 222 2.71 -9.03 -13.75
N ALA A 223 2.34 -7.89 -14.34
CA ALA A 223 3.28 -6.89 -14.85
C ALA A 223 2.68 -5.49 -14.83
N GLU A 224 3.49 -4.51 -14.45
CA GLU A 224 3.18 -3.07 -14.47
C GLU A 224 4.12 -2.30 -15.41
N SER A 225 4.99 -3.02 -16.08
CA SER A 225 5.98 -2.51 -17.02
C SER A 225 5.62 -2.85 -18.48
N ALA A 226 6.31 -2.20 -19.41
CA ALA A 226 6.14 -2.48 -20.85
C ALA A 226 6.67 -3.86 -21.24
N VAL A 227 7.64 -4.38 -20.50
CA VAL A 227 8.32 -5.66 -20.73
C VAL A 227 8.62 -6.31 -19.38
N SER A 228 8.29 -7.59 -19.23
CA SER A 228 8.60 -8.43 -18.08
C SER A 228 9.09 -9.80 -18.54
N LEU A 229 9.46 -10.65 -17.59
CA LEU A 229 9.88 -12.02 -17.89
C LEU A 229 8.70 -13.00 -18.10
N ASP A 230 7.47 -12.54 -17.87
CA ASP A 230 6.28 -13.41 -17.85
C ASP A 230 5.61 -13.56 -19.21
N TYR A 231 5.89 -12.63 -20.14
CA TYR A 231 5.27 -12.61 -21.46
C TYR A 231 6.32 -12.55 -22.58
N PRO A 232 5.97 -12.98 -23.80
CA PRO A 232 6.83 -12.79 -24.97
C PRO A 232 7.12 -11.31 -25.21
N ILE A 233 8.37 -10.97 -25.49
CA ILE A 233 8.88 -9.59 -25.62
C ILE A 233 8.14 -8.79 -26.73
N PHE A 234 7.67 -9.47 -27.78
CA PHE A 234 6.99 -8.82 -28.89
C PHE A 234 5.48 -8.78 -28.70
N GLY A 235 4.86 -7.67 -29.10
CA GLY A 235 3.41 -7.50 -29.11
C GLY A 235 2.95 -6.37 -28.19
N ARG A 236 1.80 -6.57 -27.56
CA ARG A 236 1.17 -5.59 -26.64
C ARG A 236 2.01 -5.42 -25.38
N ALA A 237 2.07 -4.20 -24.83
CA ALA A 237 2.76 -3.92 -23.57
C ALA A 237 2.32 -4.87 -22.44
N HIS A 238 3.25 -5.35 -21.62
CA HIS A 238 2.98 -6.40 -20.64
C HIS A 238 2.00 -5.96 -19.55
N ILE A 239 2.01 -4.69 -19.14
CA ILE A 239 0.99 -4.11 -18.26
C ILE A 239 -0.44 -4.33 -18.80
N LEU A 240 -0.65 -4.21 -20.11
CA LEU A 240 -1.95 -4.42 -20.73
C LEU A 240 -2.30 -5.91 -20.86
N ARG A 241 -1.29 -6.79 -21.06
CA ARG A 241 -1.50 -8.23 -21.03
C ARG A 241 -1.87 -8.74 -19.64
N ALA A 242 -1.28 -8.16 -18.61
CA ALA A 242 -1.63 -8.47 -17.23
C ALA A 242 -3.09 -8.09 -16.94
N LEU A 243 -3.59 -6.99 -17.51
CA LEU A 243 -5.02 -6.65 -17.45
C LEU A 243 -5.91 -7.63 -18.23
N ASP A 244 -5.46 -8.13 -19.39
CA ASP A 244 -6.19 -9.18 -20.12
C ASP A 244 -6.39 -10.44 -19.26
N GLU A 245 -5.41 -10.81 -18.43
CA GLU A 245 -5.57 -11.91 -17.44
C GLU A 245 -6.63 -11.59 -16.39
N LEU A 246 -6.72 -10.34 -15.89
CA LEU A 246 -7.76 -9.96 -14.93
C LEU A 246 -9.15 -9.95 -15.56
N VAL A 247 -9.28 -9.55 -16.82
CA VAL A 247 -10.53 -9.65 -17.59
C VAL A 247 -10.95 -11.12 -17.71
N GLU A 248 -10.03 -12.02 -18.01
CA GLU A 248 -10.32 -13.46 -18.13
C GLU A 248 -10.68 -14.06 -16.77
N MET A 249 -9.93 -13.75 -15.73
CA MET A 249 -10.19 -14.19 -14.35
C MET A 249 -11.60 -13.79 -13.87
N SER A 250 -12.03 -12.56 -14.16
CA SER A 250 -13.29 -12.00 -13.68
C SER A 250 -14.49 -12.25 -14.59
N ARG A 251 -14.29 -12.87 -15.75
CA ARG A 251 -15.34 -13.05 -16.77
C ARG A 251 -16.59 -13.74 -16.21
N GLY A 252 -17.76 -13.09 -16.36
CA GLY A 252 -19.05 -13.62 -15.94
C GLY A 252 -19.27 -13.63 -14.43
N THR A 253 -18.49 -12.86 -13.66
CA THR A 253 -18.71 -12.59 -12.24
C THR A 253 -19.24 -11.16 -12.05
N HIS A 254 -19.67 -10.85 -10.83
CA HIS A 254 -20.00 -9.49 -10.35
C HIS A 254 -19.08 -9.08 -9.20
N MET A 255 -17.86 -9.62 -9.18
CA MET A 255 -16.92 -9.42 -8.10
C MET A 255 -16.51 -7.96 -7.93
N LYS A 256 -16.07 -7.64 -6.72
CA LYS A 256 -15.41 -6.37 -6.38
C LYS A 256 -13.91 -6.51 -6.68
N LEU A 257 -13.44 -5.99 -7.82
CA LEU A 257 -12.02 -5.97 -8.18
C LEU A 257 -11.37 -4.66 -7.74
N GLN A 258 -10.34 -4.73 -6.91
CA GLN A 258 -9.47 -3.59 -6.58
C GLN A 258 -8.13 -3.78 -7.28
N TYR A 259 -7.90 -3.02 -8.36
CA TYR A 259 -6.61 -3.01 -9.07
C TYR A 259 -5.60 -2.22 -8.23
N SER A 260 -4.62 -2.90 -7.68
CA SER A 260 -3.63 -2.31 -6.78
C SER A 260 -2.69 -1.38 -7.52
N HIS A 261 -2.34 -0.26 -6.87
CA HIS A 261 -1.35 0.73 -7.31
C HIS A 261 -1.30 0.90 -8.84
N ALA A 262 -2.29 1.62 -9.41
CA ALA A 262 -2.35 1.87 -10.86
C ALA A 262 -1.17 2.76 -11.31
N ILE A 263 0.04 2.20 -11.21
CA ILE A 263 1.33 2.77 -11.57
C ILE A 263 1.77 2.33 -12.97
N PHE A 264 2.77 3.01 -13.48
CA PHE A 264 3.33 2.78 -14.81
C PHE A 264 4.84 2.64 -14.71
N VAL A 265 5.32 1.42 -14.53
CA VAL A 265 6.74 1.14 -14.25
C VAL A 265 7.60 1.47 -15.47
N GLY A 266 8.30 2.63 -15.39
CA GLY A 266 9.15 3.18 -16.45
C GLY A 266 8.38 3.97 -17.52
N ARG A 267 9.05 4.98 -18.09
CA ARG A 267 8.46 5.95 -19.04
C ARG A 267 7.79 5.33 -20.27
N SER A 268 8.22 4.12 -20.65
CA SER A 268 7.65 3.39 -21.80
C SER A 268 6.19 2.98 -21.61
N THR A 269 5.70 2.93 -20.36
CA THR A 269 4.31 2.54 -20.02
C THR A 269 3.36 3.72 -19.91
N PHE A 270 3.83 4.97 -19.81
CA PHE A 270 2.96 6.15 -19.62
C PHE A 270 1.90 6.31 -20.71
N LYS A 271 2.22 5.86 -21.93
CA LYS A 271 1.28 5.83 -23.06
C LYS A 271 0.14 4.84 -22.91
N CYS A 272 0.24 3.90 -21.97
CA CYS A 272 -0.77 2.86 -21.73
C CYS A 272 -1.90 3.34 -20.79
N LYS A 273 -1.78 4.53 -20.20
CA LYS A 273 -2.68 5.00 -19.15
C LYS A 273 -4.15 5.04 -19.57
N GLU A 274 -4.46 5.60 -20.75
CA GLU A 274 -5.84 5.68 -21.22
C GLU A 274 -6.39 4.28 -21.54
N GLU A 275 -5.58 3.39 -22.13
CA GLU A 275 -6.02 2.04 -22.46
C GLU A 275 -6.25 1.19 -21.20
N LEU A 276 -5.39 1.32 -20.18
CA LEU A 276 -5.58 0.66 -18.88
C LEU A 276 -6.94 1.03 -18.28
N HIS A 277 -7.22 2.32 -18.17
CA HIS A 277 -8.49 2.79 -17.58
C HIS A 277 -9.71 2.44 -18.45
N ARG A 278 -9.57 2.47 -19.79
CA ARG A 278 -10.61 1.99 -20.69
C ARG A 278 -10.97 0.52 -20.43
N ILE A 279 -9.97 -0.34 -20.18
CA ILE A 279 -10.22 -1.75 -19.84
C ILE A 279 -10.97 -1.87 -18.52
N LEU A 280 -10.58 -1.11 -17.48
CA LEU A 280 -11.30 -1.10 -16.21
C LEU A 280 -12.75 -0.60 -16.38
N ASP A 281 -12.98 0.40 -17.23
CA ASP A 281 -14.32 0.90 -17.54
C ASP A 281 -15.15 -0.14 -18.32
N GLU A 282 -14.53 -0.90 -19.22
CA GLU A 282 -15.17 -2.04 -19.91
C GLU A 282 -15.52 -3.17 -18.94
N MET A 283 -14.66 -3.47 -17.96
CA MET A 283 -14.96 -4.44 -16.90
C MET A 283 -16.21 -4.00 -16.12
N LYS A 284 -16.32 -2.72 -15.74
CA LYS A 284 -17.51 -2.17 -15.08
C LYS A 284 -18.76 -2.28 -15.95
N ALA A 285 -18.66 -1.95 -17.24
CA ALA A 285 -19.76 -2.10 -18.18
C ALA A 285 -20.24 -3.56 -18.32
N ASN A 286 -19.37 -4.52 -18.03
CA ASN A 286 -19.67 -5.96 -18.01
C ASN A 286 -20.06 -6.49 -16.61
N GLY A 287 -20.33 -5.61 -15.65
CA GLY A 287 -20.87 -5.97 -14.34
C GLY A 287 -19.85 -6.24 -13.24
N ILE A 288 -18.54 -6.02 -13.51
CA ILE A 288 -17.49 -6.10 -12.49
C ILE A 288 -17.43 -4.77 -11.74
N ASP A 289 -17.48 -4.77 -10.41
CA ASP A 289 -17.21 -3.56 -9.61
C ASP A 289 -15.70 -3.32 -9.53
N ALA A 290 -15.13 -2.76 -10.62
CA ALA A 290 -13.70 -2.49 -10.74
C ALA A 290 -13.35 -1.10 -10.23
N GLN A 291 -12.47 -1.04 -9.23
CA GLN A 291 -11.83 0.19 -8.72
C GLN A 291 -10.32 0.01 -8.70
N PHE A 292 -9.59 1.08 -8.42
CA PHE A 292 -8.14 1.04 -8.30
C PHE A 292 -7.64 1.98 -7.20
N ASP A 293 -6.38 1.84 -6.81
CA ASP A 293 -5.74 2.75 -5.87
C ASP A 293 -4.45 3.35 -6.42
N ILE A 294 -4.09 4.50 -5.88
CA ILE A 294 -2.88 5.24 -6.23
C ILE A 294 -2.24 5.85 -4.99
N TYR A 295 -0.92 6.02 -5.03
CA TYR A 295 -0.18 6.87 -4.10
C TYR A 295 0.34 8.14 -4.79
N ASN A 296 0.65 9.19 -4.03
CA ASN A 296 1.12 10.45 -4.56
C ASN A 296 2.64 10.58 -4.50
N GLU A 297 3.35 9.56 -5.04
CA GLU A 297 4.79 9.57 -5.22
C GLU A 297 5.16 9.11 -6.63
N LEU A 298 6.35 9.52 -7.09
CA LEU A 298 6.82 9.22 -8.44
C LEU A 298 7.74 8.00 -8.51
N LEU A 299 8.04 7.42 -7.39
CA LEU A 299 8.97 6.29 -7.24
C LEU A 299 8.36 5.21 -6.36
N GLY A 300 8.94 4.02 -6.43
CA GLY A 300 8.64 2.91 -5.54
C GLY A 300 9.91 2.26 -5.01
N VAL A 301 9.74 1.39 -4.05
CA VAL A 301 10.81 0.58 -3.46
C VAL A 301 10.98 -0.72 -4.24
N SER A 302 12.21 -1.16 -4.44
CA SER A 302 12.51 -2.45 -5.05
C SER A 302 13.81 -3.05 -4.49
N VAL A 303 14.01 -4.34 -4.75
CA VAL A 303 15.29 -5.00 -4.48
C VAL A 303 16.34 -4.58 -5.51
N ILE A 304 17.59 -4.48 -5.09
CA ILE A 304 18.68 -4.07 -6.01
C ILE A 304 18.86 -5.03 -7.19
N THR A 305 18.39 -6.24 -7.09
CA THR A 305 18.51 -7.27 -8.13
C THR A 305 17.45 -7.18 -9.24
N VAL A 306 16.55 -6.19 -9.19
CA VAL A 306 15.40 -6.03 -10.09
C VAL A 306 15.75 -6.08 -11.60
N PHE A 307 16.94 -5.61 -11.98
CA PHE A 307 17.43 -5.64 -13.37
C PHE A 307 18.38 -6.79 -13.67
N ILE A 308 18.61 -7.70 -12.71
CA ILE A 308 19.50 -8.84 -12.92
C ILE A 308 18.70 -10.04 -13.46
N PRO A 309 18.96 -10.49 -14.69
CA PRO A 309 18.27 -11.66 -15.25
C PRO A 309 18.56 -12.94 -14.43
N ASN A 310 17.57 -13.84 -14.33
CA ASN A 310 17.70 -15.10 -13.59
C ASN A 310 18.96 -15.90 -13.98
N TRP A 311 19.20 -16.04 -15.30
CA TRP A 311 20.38 -16.75 -15.80
C TRP A 311 21.70 -16.21 -15.23
N PHE A 312 21.79 -14.89 -14.95
CA PHE A 312 22.98 -14.29 -14.37
C PHE A 312 23.00 -14.45 -12.84
N GLN A 313 21.84 -14.39 -12.18
CA GLN A 313 21.76 -14.64 -10.74
C GLN A 313 22.22 -16.04 -10.35
N GLU A 314 21.88 -17.05 -11.16
CA GLU A 314 22.21 -18.46 -10.96
C GLU A 314 23.69 -18.80 -11.18
N LEU A 315 24.47 -17.94 -11.83
CA LEU A 315 25.89 -18.13 -12.06
C LEU A 315 26.67 -18.10 -10.74
N SER A 316 27.73 -18.94 -10.68
CA SER A 316 28.71 -18.85 -9.59
C SER A 316 29.38 -17.46 -9.57
N PRO A 317 29.88 -16.98 -8.41
CA PRO A 317 30.63 -15.72 -8.35
C PRO A 317 31.77 -15.61 -9.37
N LYS A 318 32.48 -16.72 -9.60
CA LYS A 318 33.55 -16.83 -10.60
C LYS A 318 33.02 -16.67 -12.04
N ASP A 319 31.87 -17.28 -12.33
CA ASP A 319 31.27 -17.22 -13.68
C ASP A 319 30.67 -15.85 -13.96
N LYS A 320 30.12 -15.17 -12.96
CA LYS A 320 29.65 -13.77 -13.09
C LYS A 320 30.77 -12.83 -13.55
N ARG A 321 32.04 -13.09 -13.17
CA ARG A 321 33.20 -12.30 -13.54
C ARG A 321 33.84 -12.68 -14.90
N LYS A 322 33.35 -13.70 -15.58
CA LYS A 322 33.84 -14.04 -16.94
C LYS A 322 33.50 -12.91 -17.93
N PRO A 323 34.45 -12.45 -18.78
CA PRO A 323 34.22 -11.32 -19.71
C PRO A 323 32.99 -11.49 -20.60
N TRP A 324 32.72 -12.71 -21.08
CA TRP A 324 31.54 -13.03 -21.90
C TRP A 324 30.24 -12.83 -21.14
N ASN A 325 30.16 -13.29 -19.89
CA ASN A 325 28.96 -13.14 -19.07
C ASN A 325 28.72 -11.69 -18.68
N GLN A 326 29.77 -10.94 -18.36
CA GLN A 326 29.68 -9.50 -18.10
C GLN A 326 29.26 -8.71 -19.33
N TRP A 327 29.81 -9.02 -20.49
CA TRP A 327 29.42 -8.38 -21.75
C TRP A 327 27.94 -8.66 -22.07
N ARG A 328 27.51 -9.92 -21.99
CA ARG A 328 26.10 -10.32 -22.20
C ARG A 328 25.17 -9.64 -21.20
N PHE A 329 25.55 -9.62 -19.93
CA PHE A 329 24.80 -8.95 -18.86
C PHE A 329 24.65 -7.45 -19.15
N THR A 330 25.76 -6.79 -19.52
CA THR A 330 25.75 -5.36 -19.83
C THR A 330 24.82 -5.04 -21.00
N ILE A 331 24.93 -5.76 -22.11
CA ILE A 331 24.10 -5.49 -23.30
C ILE A 331 22.60 -5.73 -22.99
N LEU A 332 22.27 -6.87 -22.39
CA LEU A 332 20.89 -7.20 -22.07
C LEU A 332 20.31 -6.26 -21.00
N GLY A 333 21.09 -5.88 -20.00
CA GLY A 333 20.67 -4.94 -18.97
C GLY A 333 20.42 -3.54 -19.52
N GLU A 334 21.34 -2.99 -20.31
CA GLU A 334 21.17 -1.67 -20.95
C GLU A 334 19.97 -1.67 -21.92
N LEU A 335 19.77 -2.76 -22.66
CA LEU A 335 18.62 -2.91 -23.53
C LEU A 335 17.31 -2.94 -22.73
N SER A 336 17.27 -3.71 -21.63
CA SER A 336 16.11 -3.78 -20.74
C SER A 336 15.79 -2.40 -20.13
N MET A 337 16.79 -1.69 -19.61
CA MET A 337 16.64 -0.34 -19.08
C MET A 337 16.03 0.61 -20.12
N LYS A 338 16.55 0.58 -21.35
CA LYS A 338 16.04 1.40 -22.45
C LYS A 338 14.60 1.01 -22.84
N MET A 339 14.29 -0.28 -22.90
CA MET A 339 12.94 -0.77 -23.24
C MET A 339 11.91 -0.37 -22.18
N LEU A 340 12.28 -0.39 -20.91
CA LEU A 340 11.46 0.05 -19.79
C LEU A 340 11.35 1.58 -19.70
N GLY A 341 12.28 2.31 -20.29
CA GLY A 341 12.34 3.78 -20.21
C GLY A 341 12.95 4.28 -18.91
N PHE A 342 13.83 3.50 -18.28
CA PHE A 342 14.65 3.91 -17.14
C PHE A 342 16.01 4.43 -17.56
N GLY A 343 16.61 5.24 -16.69
CA GLY A 343 18.02 5.61 -16.72
C GLY A 343 18.70 5.34 -15.38
N TRP A 344 20.01 5.27 -15.38
CA TRP A 344 20.80 5.05 -14.15
C TRP A 344 20.71 6.17 -13.11
N LYS A 345 20.15 7.33 -13.48
CA LYS A 345 19.78 8.42 -12.58
C LYS A 345 18.46 8.18 -11.84
N ASP A 346 17.68 7.24 -12.32
CA ASP A 346 16.37 6.90 -11.80
C ASP A 346 16.43 5.81 -10.72
N ILE A 347 17.62 5.27 -10.42
CA ILE A 347 17.87 4.22 -9.43
C ILE A 347 18.71 4.80 -8.31
N GLN A 348 18.11 5.05 -7.16
CA GLN A 348 18.75 5.54 -5.96
C GLN A 348 18.99 4.38 -5.00
N ILE A 349 20.20 4.30 -4.46
CA ILE A 349 20.52 3.33 -3.43
C ILE A 349 19.81 3.74 -2.13
N ALA A 350 18.96 2.85 -1.64
CA ALA A 350 18.27 3.05 -0.36
C ALA A 350 19.01 2.36 0.79
N TYR A 351 19.52 1.15 0.56
CA TYR A 351 20.30 0.42 1.57
C TYR A 351 21.10 -0.72 0.93
N LEU A 352 22.34 -0.92 1.33
CA LEU A 352 23.20 -1.99 0.83
C LEU A 352 23.70 -2.96 1.92
N GLY A 353 23.45 -2.64 3.18
CA GLY A 353 23.97 -3.38 4.33
C GLY A 353 24.94 -2.56 5.17
N PRO A 354 25.26 -3.03 6.39
CA PRO A 354 26.13 -2.33 7.32
C PRO A 354 27.53 -2.04 6.71
N GLY A 355 28.04 -0.81 6.94
CA GLY A 355 29.33 -0.35 6.44
C GLY A 355 29.32 0.16 4.99
N LEU A 356 28.14 0.30 4.37
CA LEU A 356 27.94 0.78 3.01
C LEU A 356 27.08 2.06 2.95
N GLU A 357 26.84 2.72 4.09
CA GLU A 357 25.95 3.88 4.26
C GLU A 357 26.37 5.08 3.40
N GLN A 358 27.65 5.18 3.01
CA GLN A 358 28.17 6.25 2.13
C GLN A 358 27.56 6.24 0.71
N TYR A 359 26.87 5.18 0.32
CA TYR A 359 26.20 5.07 -0.98
C TYR A 359 24.71 5.42 -0.91
N GLU A 360 24.14 5.46 0.29
CA GLU A 360 22.72 5.76 0.49
C GLU A 360 22.37 7.17 -0.01
N GLY A 361 21.23 7.30 -0.67
CA GLY A 361 20.78 8.54 -1.29
C GLY A 361 21.43 8.86 -2.64
N LYS A 362 22.53 8.20 -3.02
CA LYS A 362 23.17 8.38 -4.32
C LYS A 362 22.51 7.52 -5.39
N THR A 363 22.46 8.05 -6.62
CA THR A 363 22.03 7.24 -7.76
C THR A 363 23.18 6.37 -8.27
N VAL A 364 22.85 5.26 -8.93
CA VAL A 364 23.86 4.40 -9.58
C VAL A 364 24.75 5.21 -10.55
N HIS A 365 24.16 6.21 -11.24
CA HIS A 365 24.91 7.10 -12.12
C HIS A 365 25.97 7.93 -11.38
N GLN A 366 25.62 8.49 -10.22
CA GLN A 366 26.56 9.28 -9.39
C GLN A 366 27.73 8.40 -8.90
N ILE A 367 27.42 7.22 -8.39
CA ILE A 367 28.42 6.25 -7.89
C ILE A 367 29.34 5.79 -9.04
N ALA A 368 28.77 5.46 -10.20
CA ALA A 368 29.55 5.08 -11.38
C ALA A 368 30.56 6.18 -11.80
N LYS A 369 30.13 7.45 -11.78
CA LYS A 369 30.96 8.60 -12.06
C LYS A 369 32.09 8.75 -11.03
N GLU A 370 31.77 8.61 -9.73
CA GLU A 370 32.79 8.65 -8.65
C GLU A 370 33.84 7.53 -8.80
N TRP A 371 33.39 6.35 -9.24
CA TRP A 371 34.30 5.20 -9.42
C TRP A 371 35.02 5.16 -10.78
N GLY A 372 34.70 6.06 -11.71
CA GLY A 372 35.24 6.03 -13.06
C GLY A 372 34.88 4.78 -13.86
N LYS A 373 33.69 4.21 -13.59
CA LYS A 373 33.19 2.98 -14.20
C LYS A 373 31.94 3.24 -15.06
N SER A 374 31.58 2.25 -15.91
CA SER A 374 30.25 2.24 -16.53
C SER A 374 29.17 2.01 -15.46
N CYS A 375 27.95 2.54 -15.68
CA CYS A 375 26.86 2.38 -14.73
C CYS A 375 26.50 0.90 -14.48
N MET A 376 26.51 0.08 -15.53
CA MET A 376 26.23 -1.36 -15.39
C MET A 376 27.32 -2.08 -14.55
N SER A 377 28.60 -1.70 -14.72
CA SER A 377 29.68 -2.28 -13.89
C SER A 377 29.55 -1.83 -12.44
N ALA A 378 29.28 -0.55 -12.19
CA ALA A 378 29.05 -0.05 -10.84
C ALA A 378 27.82 -0.70 -10.17
N TYR A 379 26.73 -0.87 -10.93
CA TYR A 379 25.53 -1.55 -10.44
C TYR A 379 25.81 -3.00 -10.02
N LEU A 380 26.56 -3.76 -10.84
CA LEU A 380 26.95 -5.13 -10.48
C LEU A 380 27.82 -5.17 -9.24
N ASP A 381 28.78 -4.25 -9.10
CA ASP A 381 29.63 -4.17 -7.90
C ASP A 381 28.77 -3.86 -6.65
N LEU A 382 27.80 -2.95 -6.74
CA LEU A 382 26.87 -2.64 -5.64
C LEU A 382 26.01 -3.85 -5.27
N CYS A 383 25.53 -4.61 -6.25
CA CYS A 383 24.81 -5.86 -6.00
C CYS A 383 25.69 -6.88 -5.25
N GLU A 384 26.95 -7.05 -5.68
CA GLU A 384 27.88 -7.98 -5.02
C GLU A 384 28.25 -7.51 -3.60
N MET A 385 28.52 -6.20 -3.41
CA MET A 385 28.81 -5.63 -2.10
C MET A 385 27.69 -5.83 -1.10
N SER A 386 26.42 -5.71 -1.55
CA SER A 386 25.24 -5.95 -0.73
C SER A 386 24.87 -7.44 -0.57
N GLY A 387 25.67 -8.37 -1.13
CA GLY A 387 25.32 -9.80 -1.18
C GLY A 387 24.02 -10.06 -1.97
N PHE A 388 23.71 -9.23 -2.96
CA PHE A 388 22.48 -9.26 -3.74
C PHE A 388 21.19 -9.04 -2.90
N LYS A 389 21.30 -8.37 -1.78
CA LYS A 389 20.21 -8.11 -0.82
C LYS A 389 19.93 -6.62 -0.62
N GLY A 390 20.54 -5.75 -1.40
CA GLY A 390 20.32 -4.31 -1.29
C GLY A 390 18.92 -3.88 -1.70
N ARG A 391 18.53 -2.69 -1.25
CA ARG A 391 17.27 -2.03 -1.56
C ARG A 391 17.53 -0.74 -2.33
N VAL A 392 16.65 -0.44 -3.28
CA VAL A 392 16.68 0.76 -4.11
C VAL A 392 15.33 1.45 -4.11
N ASN A 393 15.36 2.78 -4.18
CA ASN A 393 14.21 3.59 -4.58
C ASN A 393 14.35 3.85 -6.08
N MET A 394 13.34 3.56 -6.86
CA MET A 394 13.42 3.69 -8.32
C MET A 394 12.15 4.29 -8.91
N GLY A 395 12.32 5.06 -9.98
CA GLY A 395 11.24 5.72 -10.72
C GLY A 395 11.71 6.14 -12.12
N PRO A 396 10.85 6.76 -12.92
CA PRO A 396 9.48 7.12 -12.54
C PRO A 396 8.50 5.98 -12.71
N TYR A 397 7.57 5.88 -11.77
CA TYR A 397 6.40 5.00 -11.82
C TYR A 397 5.12 5.76 -12.18
N SER A 398 5.19 7.09 -12.15
CA SER A 398 4.12 7.99 -12.57
C SER A 398 4.70 9.36 -12.91
N THR A 399 3.84 10.32 -13.23
CA THR A 399 4.14 11.76 -13.28
C THR A 399 3.08 12.54 -12.52
N PRO A 400 3.35 13.80 -12.10
CA PRO A 400 2.34 14.62 -11.45
C PRO A 400 1.05 14.75 -12.27
N GLU A 401 1.16 14.83 -13.61
CA GLU A 401 0.01 14.93 -14.51
C GLU A 401 -0.80 13.62 -14.56
N ILE A 402 -0.14 12.46 -14.51
CA ILE A 402 -0.82 11.16 -14.48
C ILE A 402 -1.55 11.01 -13.14
N ILE A 403 -0.90 11.29 -12.01
CA ILE A 403 -1.53 11.25 -10.69
C ILE A 403 -2.73 12.19 -10.63
N ALA A 404 -2.57 13.44 -11.08
CA ALA A 404 -3.64 14.43 -11.13
C ALA A 404 -4.82 14.01 -12.02
N TRP A 405 -4.53 13.32 -13.13
CA TRP A 405 -5.56 12.80 -14.02
C TRP A 405 -6.30 11.60 -13.40
N GLN A 406 -5.58 10.66 -12.78
CA GLN A 406 -6.17 9.52 -12.09
C GLN A 406 -6.97 9.97 -10.85
N SER A 407 -6.48 10.97 -10.11
CA SER A 407 -7.14 11.44 -8.89
C SER A 407 -8.53 12.05 -9.13
N LYS A 408 -8.85 12.49 -10.37
CA LYS A 408 -10.17 13.03 -10.74
C LYS A 408 -11.22 11.96 -11.05
N ARG A 409 -10.86 10.68 -11.04
CA ARG A 409 -11.80 9.59 -11.26
C ARG A 409 -12.54 9.26 -9.95
N ASP A 410 -13.81 8.83 -10.07
CA ASP A 410 -14.64 8.47 -8.91
C ASP A 410 -14.30 7.09 -8.34
N ASP A 411 -13.66 6.24 -9.16
CA ASP A 411 -13.31 4.84 -8.84
C ASP A 411 -11.89 4.67 -8.31
N VAL A 412 -11.25 5.74 -7.84
CA VAL A 412 -9.92 5.73 -7.25
C VAL A 412 -9.96 5.85 -5.72
N LEU A 413 -9.12 5.08 -5.04
CA LEU A 413 -8.83 5.24 -3.61
C LEU A 413 -7.38 5.68 -3.42
N TYR A 414 -7.11 6.34 -2.29
CA TYR A 414 -5.76 6.80 -1.97
C TYR A 414 -5.11 5.89 -0.94
N MET A 415 -3.80 5.72 -1.10
CA MET A 415 -3.00 4.79 -0.33
C MET A 415 -1.55 5.26 -0.19
N THR A 416 -0.76 4.56 0.59
CA THR A 416 0.68 4.81 0.69
C THR A 416 1.54 3.76 0.00
N ASP A 417 1.13 2.49 0.01
CA ASP A 417 1.96 1.34 -0.43
C ASP A 417 3.36 1.39 0.18
N ALA A 418 3.41 1.69 1.48
CA ALA A 418 4.65 1.98 2.15
C ALA A 418 4.71 1.40 3.57
N TRP A 419 5.92 1.23 4.06
CA TRP A 419 6.24 0.82 5.43
C TRP A 419 7.56 1.45 5.86
N VAL A 420 7.80 1.50 7.16
CA VAL A 420 9.04 2.02 7.73
C VAL A 420 10.10 0.93 7.73
N GLU A 421 11.22 1.20 7.09
CA GLU A 421 12.40 0.35 7.09
C GLU A 421 13.29 0.65 8.30
N GLU A 422 13.97 -0.38 8.81
CA GLU A 422 14.87 -0.18 9.97
C GLU A 422 16.15 0.58 9.62
N HIS A 423 16.56 0.53 8.36
CA HIS A 423 17.80 1.11 7.89
C HIS A 423 17.66 1.75 6.51
N GLY A 424 18.53 2.73 6.25
CA GLY A 424 18.66 3.35 4.94
C GLY A 424 17.59 4.41 4.63
N ILE A 425 17.58 4.83 3.37
CA ILE A 425 16.65 5.84 2.88
C ILE A 425 15.23 5.27 2.78
N GLN A 426 14.29 5.98 3.34
CA GLN A 426 12.88 5.61 3.36
C GLN A 426 12.18 5.89 2.03
N ASN A 427 11.04 5.24 1.81
CA ASN A 427 10.07 5.66 0.81
C ASN A 427 9.40 6.96 1.29
N PRO A 428 9.41 8.07 0.51
CA PRO A 428 8.78 9.33 0.92
C PRO A 428 7.28 9.21 1.26
N ALA A 429 6.59 8.23 0.71
CA ALA A 429 5.16 8.00 0.98
C ALA A 429 4.84 7.79 2.46
N ILE A 430 5.80 7.33 3.27
CA ILE A 430 5.59 7.19 4.73
C ILE A 430 5.46 8.55 5.45
N TYR A 431 5.84 9.66 4.82
CA TYR A 431 5.87 10.97 5.47
C TYR A 431 4.82 11.95 4.95
N ASP A 432 4.54 11.99 3.64
CA ASP A 432 3.79 13.10 3.02
C ASP A 432 2.77 12.68 1.95
N CYS A 433 2.47 11.39 1.79
CA CYS A 433 1.60 10.91 0.71
C CYS A 433 0.18 11.50 0.80
N PHE A 434 -0.48 11.40 1.95
CA PHE A 434 -1.86 11.88 2.15
C PHE A 434 -1.95 13.41 2.19
N PRO A 435 -1.10 14.13 2.94
CA PRO A 435 -1.05 15.59 2.86
C PRO A 435 -0.79 16.13 1.45
N LYS A 436 -0.01 15.42 0.64
CA LYS A 436 0.28 15.80 -0.74
C LYS A 436 -0.93 15.71 -1.65
N PHE A 437 -1.84 14.73 -1.47
CA PHE A 437 -3.13 14.71 -2.17
C PHE A 437 -3.98 15.93 -1.81
N ILE A 438 -4.09 16.26 -0.52
CA ILE A 438 -4.82 17.44 -0.04
C ILE A 438 -4.20 18.71 -0.63
N ARG A 439 -2.90 18.85 -0.61
CA ARG A 439 -2.16 19.98 -1.17
C ARG A 439 -2.40 20.16 -2.67
N CYS A 440 -2.39 19.05 -3.44
CA CYS A 440 -2.74 19.08 -4.86
C CYS A 440 -4.19 19.57 -5.08
N SER A 441 -5.13 19.12 -4.27
CA SER A 441 -6.53 19.57 -4.29
C SER A 441 -6.66 21.07 -4.03
N LEU A 442 -6.04 21.56 -2.95
CA LEU A 442 -6.05 22.97 -2.56
C LEU A 442 -5.45 23.90 -3.64
N ARG A 443 -4.49 23.40 -4.42
CA ARG A 443 -3.85 24.12 -5.54
C ARG A 443 -4.60 23.97 -6.86
N GLY A 444 -5.68 23.20 -6.91
CA GLY A 444 -6.42 22.92 -8.15
C GLY A 444 -5.71 21.97 -9.12
N GLU A 445 -4.69 21.28 -8.65
CA GLU A 445 -3.87 20.32 -9.43
C GLU A 445 -4.46 18.91 -9.43
N GLY A 446 -5.35 18.60 -8.47
CA GLY A 446 -5.98 17.29 -8.28
C GLY A 446 -7.51 17.33 -8.42
N ASP A 447 -8.20 16.48 -7.66
CA ASP A 447 -9.65 16.50 -7.53
C ASP A 447 -10.11 17.61 -6.55
N THR A 448 -11.42 17.79 -6.39
CA THR A 448 -11.97 18.71 -5.38
C THR A 448 -11.66 18.21 -3.96
N MET A 449 -11.64 19.13 -3.00
CA MET A 449 -11.38 18.76 -1.60
C MET A 449 -12.36 17.73 -1.04
N PRO A 450 -13.71 17.89 -1.21
CA PRO A 450 -14.66 16.90 -0.73
C PRO A 450 -14.42 15.50 -1.30
N HIS A 451 -14.16 15.38 -2.61
CA HIS A 451 -13.88 14.11 -3.26
C HIS A 451 -12.53 13.53 -2.82
N THR A 452 -11.50 14.38 -2.67
CA THR A 452 -10.18 13.96 -2.14
C THR A 452 -10.32 13.35 -0.75
N ILE A 453 -11.06 14.00 0.16
CA ILE A 453 -11.31 13.47 1.50
C ILE A 453 -12.10 12.16 1.44
N ARG A 454 -13.15 12.06 0.61
CA ARG A 454 -13.90 10.81 0.45
C ARG A 454 -12.99 9.63 0.05
N LYS A 455 -12.06 9.84 -0.87
CA LYS A 455 -11.15 8.79 -1.40
C LYS A 455 -10.15 8.26 -0.37
N MET A 456 -9.94 8.98 0.70
CA MET A 456 -9.08 8.60 1.82
C MET A 456 -9.85 8.39 3.14
N THR A 457 -11.18 8.30 3.09
CA THR A 457 -12.04 8.10 4.27
C THR A 457 -13.23 7.19 3.95
N GLY A 458 -14.42 7.74 3.73
CA GLY A 458 -15.66 7.01 3.47
C GLY A 458 -15.57 6.05 2.28
N GLY A 459 -14.89 6.45 1.20
CA GLY A 459 -14.71 5.60 0.02
C GLY A 459 -13.96 4.29 0.33
N VAL A 460 -12.94 4.35 1.20
CA VAL A 460 -12.21 3.16 1.62
C VAL A 460 -13.08 2.28 2.53
N ALA A 461 -13.76 2.89 3.51
CA ALA A 461 -14.65 2.17 4.42
C ALA A 461 -15.76 1.44 3.66
N ASP A 462 -16.38 2.10 2.67
CA ASP A 462 -17.41 1.50 1.81
C ASP A 462 -16.84 0.31 1.00
N ARG A 463 -15.69 0.53 0.34
CA ARG A 463 -15.06 -0.47 -0.52
C ARG A 463 -14.78 -1.78 0.22
N PHE A 464 -14.25 -1.67 1.44
CA PHE A 464 -13.85 -2.82 2.25
C PHE A 464 -14.90 -3.23 3.29
N SER A 465 -16.10 -2.67 3.21
CA SER A 465 -17.23 -2.98 4.10
C SER A 465 -16.88 -2.86 5.58
N ILE A 466 -16.14 -1.79 5.95
CA ILE A 466 -15.78 -1.48 7.34
C ILE A 466 -16.89 -0.65 7.97
N PRO A 467 -17.64 -1.18 8.93
CA PRO A 467 -18.78 -0.47 9.48
C PRO A 467 -18.38 0.67 10.41
N ASP A 468 -19.24 1.68 10.47
CA ASP A 468 -19.18 2.80 11.42
C ASP A 468 -17.87 3.60 11.40
N ARG A 469 -17.17 3.67 10.24
CA ARG A 469 -15.91 4.41 10.06
C ARG A 469 -15.87 5.15 8.73
N GLY A 470 -14.92 6.07 8.59
CA GLY A 470 -14.72 6.85 7.38
C GLY A 470 -15.68 8.04 7.23
N TYR A 471 -16.58 8.27 8.19
CA TYR A 471 -17.59 9.31 8.15
C TYR A 471 -17.67 10.09 9.45
N ILE A 472 -17.98 11.39 9.37
CA ILE A 472 -18.36 12.20 10.52
C ILE A 472 -19.88 12.24 10.60
N ARG A 473 -20.46 11.31 11.36
CA ARG A 473 -21.91 11.24 11.63
C ARG A 473 -22.17 10.53 12.96
N PRO A 474 -23.31 10.79 13.61
CA PRO A 474 -23.67 10.12 14.84
C PRO A 474 -23.61 8.60 14.73
N GLY A 475 -23.00 7.95 15.73
CA GLY A 475 -22.81 6.51 15.81
C GLY A 475 -21.50 6.00 15.19
N CYS A 476 -20.80 6.76 14.35
CA CYS A 476 -19.48 6.40 13.87
C CYS A 476 -18.42 6.50 14.96
N PHE A 477 -17.34 5.74 14.83
CA PHE A 477 -16.16 5.91 15.68
C PHE A 477 -15.51 7.27 15.44
N ALA A 478 -15.02 7.88 16.49
CA ALA A 478 -14.35 9.17 16.45
C ALA A 478 -12.86 8.99 16.08
N ASP A 479 -12.62 8.52 14.87
CA ASP A 479 -11.35 8.68 14.19
C ASP A 479 -11.42 9.99 13.43
N LEU A 480 -10.63 11.00 13.84
CA LEU A 480 -10.74 12.35 13.31
C LEU A 480 -9.34 12.93 13.01
N THR A 481 -9.23 13.67 11.91
CA THR A 481 -8.02 14.40 11.53
C THR A 481 -8.35 15.86 11.33
N VAL A 482 -7.71 16.73 12.13
CA VAL A 482 -7.82 18.20 12.05
C VAL A 482 -6.60 18.74 11.32
N PHE A 483 -6.82 19.61 10.34
CA PHE A 483 -5.75 20.16 9.51
C PHE A 483 -6.00 21.61 9.09
N ASP A 484 -4.90 22.31 8.83
CA ASP A 484 -4.87 23.70 8.39
C ASP A 484 -4.63 23.75 6.87
N GLU A 485 -5.68 24.11 6.11
CA GLU A 485 -5.60 24.19 4.66
C GLU A 485 -4.60 25.24 4.15
N ALA A 486 -4.47 26.37 4.85
CA ALA A 486 -3.56 27.44 4.42
C ALA A 486 -2.10 27.01 4.62
N GLU A 487 -1.80 26.36 5.73
CA GLU A 487 -0.48 25.79 5.99
C GLU A 487 -0.17 24.69 4.98
N MET A 488 -1.09 23.75 4.74
CA MET A 488 -0.90 22.68 3.74
C MET A 488 -0.68 23.24 2.34
N ALA A 489 -1.46 24.23 1.91
CA ALA A 489 -1.33 24.82 0.58
C ALA A 489 0.02 25.52 0.36
N SER A 490 0.57 26.13 1.41
CA SER A 490 1.85 26.85 1.34
C SER A 490 3.08 25.98 1.57
N ALA A 491 2.91 24.78 2.14
CA ALA A 491 4.02 23.94 2.57
C ALA A 491 4.94 23.49 1.42
N VAL A 492 6.23 23.64 1.64
CA VAL A 492 7.26 22.90 0.90
C VAL A 492 7.50 21.62 1.72
N PRO A 493 7.35 20.44 1.15
CA PRO A 493 7.49 19.18 1.89
C PRO A 493 8.86 19.06 2.54
N ASP A 494 8.86 18.94 3.86
CA ASP A 494 10.01 18.49 4.63
C ASP A 494 9.66 17.07 5.11
N GLN A 495 10.51 16.10 4.86
CA GLN A 495 10.27 14.69 5.16
C GLN A 495 10.01 14.43 6.66
N GLU A 496 10.47 15.30 7.55
CA GLU A 496 10.34 15.12 9.00
C GLU A 496 9.06 15.76 9.59
N LYS A 497 8.37 16.63 8.84
CA LYS A 497 7.20 17.38 9.35
C LYS A 497 6.07 17.35 8.33
N PRO A 498 5.02 16.54 8.54
CA PRO A 498 3.80 16.62 7.76
C PRO A 498 3.11 17.95 8.12
N PHE A 499 3.27 18.93 7.26
CA PHE A 499 2.73 20.26 7.46
C PHE A 499 1.21 20.27 7.40
N GLY A 500 0.61 21.01 8.34
CA GLY A 500 -0.80 21.29 8.36
C GLY A 500 -1.65 20.30 9.15
N ILE A 501 -1.17 19.12 9.55
CA ILE A 501 -1.90 18.25 10.48
C ILE A 501 -1.76 18.79 11.90
N ARG A 502 -2.89 19.21 12.51
CA ARG A 502 -2.94 19.82 13.83
C ARG A 502 -3.28 18.84 14.93
N ARG A 503 -4.31 18.00 14.72
CA ARG A 503 -4.76 17.03 15.70
C ARG A 503 -5.18 15.74 15.02
N VAL A 504 -4.96 14.62 15.69
CA VAL A 504 -5.45 13.30 15.29
C VAL A 504 -6.10 12.64 16.50
N PHE A 505 -7.31 12.13 16.26
CA PHE A 505 -8.03 11.32 17.24
C PHE A 505 -8.20 9.91 16.66
N ILE A 506 -7.93 8.91 17.47
CA ILE A 506 -8.15 7.49 17.13
C ILE A 506 -9.07 6.90 18.19
N ASN A 507 -10.24 6.44 17.76
CA ASN A 507 -11.26 5.93 18.67
C ASN A 507 -11.55 6.89 19.84
N GLY A 508 -11.69 8.20 19.54
CA GLY A 508 -11.99 9.25 20.51
C GLY A 508 -10.83 9.69 21.41
N LYS A 509 -9.66 9.08 21.29
CA LYS A 509 -8.45 9.50 22.02
C LYS A 509 -7.64 10.47 21.16
N GLU A 510 -7.33 11.65 21.68
CA GLU A 510 -6.39 12.57 21.04
C GLU A 510 -4.97 11.99 21.13
N VAL A 511 -4.42 11.56 19.99
CA VAL A 511 -3.11 10.90 19.91
C VAL A 511 -2.01 11.78 19.34
N LEU A 512 -2.39 12.86 18.65
CA LEU A 512 -1.48 13.90 18.16
C LEU A 512 -2.10 15.27 18.35
N LYS A 513 -1.30 16.20 18.87
CA LYS A 513 -1.65 17.61 19.04
C LYS A 513 -0.44 18.48 18.71
N ASP A 514 -0.58 19.36 17.70
CA ASP A 514 0.44 20.32 17.27
C ASP A 514 1.84 19.69 17.12
N GLY A 515 1.91 18.52 16.48
CA GLY A 515 3.15 17.77 16.24
C GLY A 515 3.65 16.93 17.43
N VAL A 516 2.97 16.97 18.58
CA VAL A 516 3.32 16.18 19.77
C VAL A 516 2.44 14.94 19.86
N LEU A 517 3.03 13.76 19.95
CA LEU A 517 2.30 12.49 20.12
C LEU A 517 2.08 12.17 21.59
N ASP A 518 0.85 11.75 21.93
CA ASP A 518 0.56 11.07 23.19
C ASP A 518 0.89 9.58 23.06
N LYS A 519 2.12 9.21 23.46
CA LYS A 519 2.62 7.83 23.37
C LYS A 519 1.87 6.86 24.29
N GLU A 520 1.27 7.33 25.38
CA GLU A 520 0.49 6.47 26.27
C GLU A 520 -0.89 6.15 25.65
N ALA A 521 -1.57 7.17 25.12
CA ALA A 521 -2.82 6.95 24.39
C ALA A 521 -2.63 6.00 23.21
N LEU A 522 -1.52 6.13 22.47
CA LEU A 522 -1.21 5.33 21.30
C LEU A 522 -0.99 3.84 21.59
N LYS A 523 -0.64 3.45 22.81
CA LYS A 523 -0.46 2.02 23.15
C LYS A 523 -1.73 1.20 22.93
N THR A 524 -2.89 1.83 23.08
CA THR A 524 -4.20 1.16 23.11
C THR A 524 -5.26 1.87 22.27
N SER A 525 -4.85 2.74 21.35
CA SER A 525 -5.81 3.52 20.57
C SER A 525 -6.42 2.75 19.39
N GLY A 526 -5.69 1.83 18.80
CA GLY A 526 -6.15 1.12 17.60
C GLY A 526 -7.05 -0.09 17.88
N HIS A 527 -7.94 -0.36 16.95
CA HIS A 527 -8.84 -1.52 16.96
C HIS A 527 -8.57 -2.46 15.79
N ALA A 528 -8.87 -3.74 16.00
CA ALA A 528 -9.06 -4.71 14.91
C ALA A 528 -10.37 -4.41 14.18
N LEU A 529 -10.30 -4.17 12.87
CA LEU A 529 -11.45 -3.82 12.05
C LEU A 529 -11.97 -5.05 11.32
N ARG A 530 -13.15 -5.51 11.72
CA ARG A 530 -13.82 -6.65 11.07
C ARG A 530 -14.79 -6.15 10.02
N SER A 531 -14.70 -6.70 8.83
CA SER A 531 -15.71 -6.50 7.78
C SER A 531 -17.00 -7.26 8.14
N ARG A 532 -18.18 -6.68 7.81
CA ARG A 532 -19.52 -7.26 8.07
C ARG A 532 -20.28 -7.53 6.79
#